data_c0941eb963849e813e6ef711c940f8bb
#
_entry.id   c0941eb963849e813e6ef711c940f8bb
#
_cell.length_a   1.000
_cell.length_b   1.000
_cell.length_c   1.000
_cell.angle_alpha   90.00
_cell.angle_beta   90.00
_cell.angle_gamma   90.00
#
_symmetry.space_group_name_H-M   'P 1'
#
loop_
_entity.id
_entity.type
_entity.pdbx_description
1 polymer ?
#
loop_
_entity_poly.entity_id
_entity_poly.type
_entity_poly.pdbx_seq_one_letter_code
_entity_poly.pdbx_strand_id
1 'polypeptide(L)'
;RIREYFKANPMHDEGMRLLSTGSGFYLRQWVTAQIRKYCYAKAAGTLNYSTAAYDILPSYGVKKEQIHVTYNSTDTDALLKEKESVLASPSILPPCDRRLLHIGRLVKWKRVDLLIEAFRKVAADYPEAELVIVGDGPELDRLKQQASDLQLADRIRFIGAVYDPKMLGAYMNESSIYVLAGMGGLSINDAMTYGMPVLCAVCDSTERDLVMEGRNGYFFKDGDADSLAERIREMFESPERCREMGKESERIIREKINMETVSERYLKAFQEIISQ
;
A
#
# COMPACT_ATOMS: atom_id res chain seq x y z
N ARG A 1 -1.69 33.33 -10.48
CA ARG A 1 -2.07 32.45 -11.61
C ARG A 1 -1.73 30.99 -11.32
N ILE A 2 -0.45 30.61 -11.04
CA ILE A 2 -0.07 29.20 -10.79
C ILE A 2 -0.76 28.64 -9.54
N ARG A 3 -0.80 29.39 -8.41
CA ARG A 3 -1.52 28.99 -7.20
C ARG A 3 -3.03 28.87 -7.41
N GLU A 4 -3.61 29.74 -8.23
CA GLU A 4 -5.02 29.69 -8.62
C GLU A 4 -5.32 28.47 -9.48
N TYR A 5 -4.41 28.09 -10.39
CA TYR A 5 -4.51 26.86 -11.18
C TYR A 5 -4.63 25.64 -10.27
N PHE A 6 -3.76 25.48 -9.26
CA PHE A 6 -3.82 24.33 -8.34
C PHE A 6 -5.02 24.38 -7.36
N LYS A 7 -5.53 25.58 -7.04
CA LYS A 7 -6.80 25.69 -6.31
C LYS A 7 -7.98 25.17 -7.12
N ALA A 8 -7.99 25.43 -8.42
CA ALA A 8 -9.01 24.95 -9.35
C ALA A 8 -8.82 23.47 -9.75
N ASN A 9 -7.61 22.95 -9.65
CA ASN A 9 -7.24 21.60 -10.03
C ASN A 9 -6.38 20.95 -8.91
N PRO A 10 -6.95 20.68 -7.73
CA PRO A 10 -6.18 20.17 -6.59
C PRO A 10 -5.54 18.81 -6.88
N MET A 11 -6.16 17.99 -7.71
CA MET A 11 -5.64 16.67 -8.11
C MET A 11 -4.35 16.73 -8.91
N HIS A 12 -4.04 17.88 -9.55
CA HIS A 12 -2.78 18.05 -10.28
C HIS A 12 -1.57 18.28 -9.37
N ASP A 13 -1.79 18.52 -8.08
CA ASP A 13 -0.78 18.71 -7.05
C ASP A 13 -0.59 17.45 -6.17
N GLU A 14 -1.48 16.47 -6.31
CA GLU A 14 -1.46 15.26 -5.49
C GLU A 14 -0.25 14.37 -5.79
N GLY A 15 0.30 13.76 -4.74
CA GLY A 15 1.47 12.86 -4.81
C GLY A 15 2.83 13.56 -4.86
N MET A 16 2.90 14.85 -5.16
CA MET A 16 4.18 15.57 -5.21
C MET A 16 4.45 16.45 -3.98
N ARG A 17 3.46 16.71 -3.15
CA ARG A 17 3.59 17.46 -1.88
C ARG A 17 4.59 16.80 -0.93
N LEU A 18 4.70 15.48 -0.97
CA LEU A 18 5.59 14.70 -0.11
C LEU A 18 7.05 14.70 -0.59
N LEU A 19 7.34 15.15 -1.81
CA LEU A 19 8.65 15.00 -2.43
C LEU A 19 9.49 16.29 -2.53
N SER A 20 8.89 17.48 -2.38
CA SER A 20 9.66 18.74 -2.52
C SER A 20 8.93 19.96 -1.94
N THR A 21 9.66 20.76 -1.15
CA THR A 21 9.19 22.01 -0.53
C THR A 21 9.92 23.26 -1.06
N GLY A 22 10.69 23.15 -2.15
CA GLY A 22 11.50 24.24 -2.69
C GLY A 22 10.69 25.33 -3.38
N SER A 23 11.23 26.58 -3.46
CA SER A 23 10.56 27.73 -4.09
C SER A 23 10.18 27.55 -5.56
N GLY A 24 10.86 26.63 -6.28
CA GLY A 24 10.56 26.27 -7.69
C GLY A 24 9.48 25.19 -7.85
N PHE A 25 8.97 24.64 -6.76
CA PHE A 25 8.05 23.50 -6.78
C PHE A 25 6.78 23.76 -7.61
N TYR A 26 6.07 24.83 -7.32
CA TYR A 26 4.81 25.16 -8.04
C TYR A 26 5.00 25.43 -9.52
N LEU A 27 6.08 26.08 -9.92
CA LEU A 27 6.37 26.32 -11.34
C LEU A 27 6.65 25.01 -12.07
N ARG A 28 7.48 24.16 -11.50
CA ARG A 28 7.80 22.84 -12.06
C ARG A 28 6.54 21.97 -12.19
N GLN A 29 5.72 21.92 -11.15
CA GLN A 29 4.46 21.18 -11.16
C GLN A 29 3.49 21.70 -12.21
N TRP A 30 3.38 23.03 -12.34
CA TRP A 30 2.54 23.63 -13.36
C TRP A 30 3.00 23.26 -14.77
N VAL A 31 4.29 23.34 -15.06
CA VAL A 31 4.86 22.92 -16.34
C VAL A 31 4.56 21.44 -16.60
N THR A 32 4.78 20.59 -15.61
CA THR A 32 4.47 19.16 -15.71
C THR A 32 2.98 18.92 -15.98
N ALA A 33 2.09 19.63 -15.30
CA ALA A 33 0.64 19.53 -15.51
C ALA A 33 0.24 19.97 -16.96
N GLN A 34 0.88 21.03 -17.51
CA GLN A 34 0.61 21.45 -18.90
C GLN A 34 1.09 20.38 -19.91
N ILE A 35 2.26 19.80 -19.68
CA ILE A 35 2.78 18.70 -20.53
C ILE A 35 1.84 17.50 -20.45
N ARG A 36 1.42 17.09 -19.25
CA ARG A 36 0.45 15.99 -19.05
C ARG A 36 -0.86 16.29 -19.78
N LYS A 37 -1.40 17.50 -19.63
CA LYS A 37 -2.63 17.91 -20.30
C LYS A 37 -2.50 17.77 -21.82
N TYR A 38 -1.39 18.23 -22.38
CA TYR A 38 -1.14 18.10 -23.82
C TYR A 38 -1.03 16.64 -24.28
N CYS A 39 -0.24 15.83 -23.56
CA CYS A 39 -0.01 14.43 -23.92
C CYS A 39 -1.27 13.59 -23.72
N TYR A 40 -1.94 13.73 -22.59
CA TYR A 40 -3.09 12.90 -22.25
C TYR A 40 -4.30 13.20 -23.14
N ALA A 41 -4.57 14.49 -23.44
CA ALA A 41 -5.67 14.88 -24.32
C ALA A 41 -5.50 14.39 -25.77
N LYS A 42 -4.27 14.04 -26.17
CA LYS A 42 -3.96 13.51 -27.53
C LYS A 42 -3.78 12.00 -27.58
N ALA A 43 -3.78 11.34 -26.43
CA ALA A 43 -3.67 9.90 -26.39
C ALA A 43 -4.95 9.24 -26.92
N ALA A 44 -4.82 8.18 -27.72
CA ALA A 44 -5.96 7.40 -28.18
C ALA A 44 -6.67 6.73 -26.99
N GLY A 45 -5.94 6.35 -25.93
CA GLY A 45 -6.47 5.83 -24.68
C GLY A 45 -5.42 5.88 -23.58
N THR A 46 -5.83 5.65 -22.33
CA THR A 46 -4.96 5.61 -21.15
C THR A 46 -5.15 4.30 -20.41
N LEU A 47 -4.05 3.71 -19.97
CA LEU A 47 -4.04 2.50 -19.13
C LEU A 47 -3.68 2.91 -17.71
N ASN A 48 -4.52 2.57 -16.75
CA ASN A 48 -4.44 3.09 -15.39
C ASN A 48 -4.53 1.96 -14.38
N TYR A 49 -3.75 2.04 -13.33
CA TYR A 49 -3.72 1.02 -12.27
C TYR A 49 -4.71 1.30 -11.12
N SER A 50 -5.48 2.40 -11.18
CA SER A 50 -6.47 2.75 -10.16
C SER A 50 -7.71 3.39 -10.78
N THR A 51 -8.86 3.15 -10.16
CA THR A 51 -10.15 3.80 -10.50
C THR A 51 -10.13 5.31 -10.30
N ALA A 52 -9.22 5.86 -9.51
CA ALA A 52 -9.00 7.31 -9.37
C ALA A 52 -8.70 8.01 -10.71
N ALA A 53 -8.27 7.26 -11.73
CA ALA A 53 -8.11 7.77 -13.08
C ALA A 53 -9.39 8.40 -13.65
N TYR A 54 -10.57 7.87 -13.31
CA TYR A 54 -11.87 8.41 -13.74
C TYR A 54 -12.16 9.80 -13.17
N ASP A 55 -11.58 10.14 -12.02
CA ASP A 55 -11.72 11.46 -11.40
C ASP A 55 -10.61 12.43 -11.85
N ILE A 56 -9.39 11.91 -12.03
CA ILE A 56 -8.21 12.72 -12.33
C ILE A 56 -8.11 13.09 -13.81
N LEU A 57 -8.24 12.12 -14.71
CA LEU A 57 -7.91 12.29 -16.12
C LEU A 57 -8.88 13.22 -16.89
N PRO A 58 -10.18 13.31 -16.56
CA PRO A 58 -11.05 14.31 -17.19
C PRO A 58 -10.57 15.74 -16.96
N SER A 59 -9.93 16.05 -15.83
CA SER A 59 -9.34 17.37 -15.55
C SER A 59 -8.17 17.72 -16.48
N TYR A 60 -7.55 16.72 -17.08
CA TYR A 60 -6.53 16.85 -18.13
C TYR A 60 -7.10 16.84 -19.56
N GLY A 61 -8.42 16.71 -19.71
CA GLY A 61 -9.09 16.71 -21.02
C GLY A 61 -9.23 15.33 -21.65
N VAL A 62 -9.03 14.25 -20.91
CA VAL A 62 -9.25 12.86 -21.37
C VAL A 62 -10.74 12.54 -21.28
N LYS A 63 -11.32 11.96 -22.33
CA LYS A 63 -12.70 11.51 -22.32
C LYS A 63 -12.83 10.20 -21.54
N LYS A 64 -14.00 9.96 -20.93
CA LYS A 64 -14.24 8.74 -20.15
C LYS A 64 -14.02 7.46 -20.95
N GLU A 65 -14.38 7.45 -22.21
CA GLU A 65 -14.24 6.30 -23.13
C GLU A 65 -12.78 5.97 -23.42
N GLN A 66 -11.86 6.90 -23.17
CA GLN A 66 -10.42 6.73 -23.34
C GLN A 66 -9.71 6.27 -22.05
N ILE A 67 -10.45 6.13 -20.94
CA ILE A 67 -9.88 5.76 -19.64
C ILE A 67 -10.12 4.28 -19.38
N HIS A 68 -9.06 3.49 -19.40
CA HIS A 68 -9.11 2.05 -19.11
C HIS A 68 -8.40 1.80 -17.78
N VAL A 69 -9.13 1.22 -16.82
CA VAL A 69 -8.56 0.79 -15.53
C VAL A 69 -8.20 -0.69 -15.63
N THR A 70 -6.92 -0.95 -15.68
CA THR A 70 -6.35 -2.30 -15.83
C THR A 70 -5.93 -2.89 -14.50
N TYR A 71 -5.79 -2.06 -13.47
CA TYR A 71 -5.13 -2.33 -12.21
C TYR A 71 -3.63 -2.70 -12.39
N ASN A 72 -3.01 -3.13 -11.29
CA ASN A 72 -1.66 -3.66 -11.28
C ASN A 72 -1.61 -4.85 -10.32
N SER A 73 -0.83 -5.87 -10.66
CA SER A 73 -0.69 -7.07 -9.85
C SER A 73 0.76 -7.54 -9.88
N THR A 74 1.15 -8.21 -8.82
CA THR A 74 2.33 -9.07 -8.78
C THR A 74 2.02 -10.39 -9.47
N ASP A 75 3.00 -11.25 -9.65
CA ASP A 75 2.78 -12.63 -10.11
C ASP A 75 2.10 -13.43 -9.00
N THR A 76 0.78 -13.29 -8.94
CA THR A 76 -0.06 -13.91 -7.90
C THR A 76 -0.06 -15.43 -7.98
N ASP A 77 0.15 -16.01 -9.16
CA ASP A 77 0.18 -17.48 -9.33
C ASP A 77 1.46 -18.04 -8.72
N ALA A 78 2.60 -17.36 -8.97
CA ALA A 78 3.86 -17.70 -8.32
C ALA A 78 3.80 -17.54 -6.79
N LEU A 79 3.16 -16.46 -6.32
CA LEU A 79 3.01 -16.21 -4.87
C LEU A 79 2.10 -17.24 -4.19
N LEU A 80 1.00 -17.65 -4.82
CA LEU A 80 0.10 -18.67 -4.29
C LEU A 80 0.80 -20.04 -4.22
N LYS A 81 1.59 -20.38 -5.23
CA LYS A 81 2.39 -21.61 -5.23
C LYS A 81 3.48 -21.56 -4.17
N GLU A 82 4.15 -20.41 -4.00
CA GLU A 82 5.14 -20.24 -2.95
C GLU A 82 4.51 -20.32 -1.54
N LYS A 83 3.31 -19.79 -1.35
CA LYS A 83 2.53 -19.90 -0.11
C LYS A 83 2.35 -21.35 0.33
N GLU A 84 2.06 -22.28 -0.59
CA GLU A 84 1.96 -23.70 -0.28
C GLU A 84 3.28 -24.27 0.25
N SER A 85 4.40 -23.86 -0.35
CA SER A 85 5.76 -24.23 0.10
C SER A 85 6.09 -23.66 1.47
N VAL A 86 5.69 -22.40 1.74
CA VAL A 86 5.88 -21.74 3.02
C VAL A 86 5.10 -22.44 4.12
N LEU A 87 3.83 -22.78 3.88
CA LEU A 87 2.97 -23.49 4.85
C LEU A 87 3.52 -24.85 5.24
N ALA A 88 4.27 -25.51 4.37
CA ALA A 88 4.92 -26.80 4.62
C ALA A 88 6.29 -26.65 5.31
N SER A 89 6.78 -25.43 5.52
CA SER A 89 8.11 -25.16 6.07
C SER A 89 8.06 -24.88 7.58
N PRO A 90 9.15 -25.12 8.34
CA PRO A 90 9.23 -24.71 9.73
C PRO A 90 9.07 -23.20 9.90
N SER A 91 8.48 -22.80 11.03
CA SER A 91 8.33 -21.40 11.43
C SER A 91 9.71 -20.72 11.59
N ILE A 92 9.81 -19.48 11.16
CA ILE A 92 11.04 -18.67 11.25
C ILE A 92 10.98 -17.66 12.40
N LEU A 93 9.78 -17.40 12.93
CA LEU A 93 9.56 -16.52 14.07
C LEU A 93 8.89 -17.28 15.24
N PRO A 94 9.06 -16.84 16.48
CA PRO A 94 8.29 -17.36 17.61
C PRO A 94 6.78 -17.18 17.37
N PRO A 95 5.91 -18.03 17.94
CA PRO A 95 4.46 -17.84 17.86
C PRO A 95 4.04 -16.48 18.43
N CYS A 96 3.22 -15.74 17.66
CA CYS A 96 2.67 -14.45 18.10
C CYS A 96 1.38 -14.14 17.33
N ASP A 97 0.25 -14.10 18.05
CA ASP A 97 -1.06 -13.83 17.44
C ASP A 97 -1.30 -12.35 17.14
N ARG A 98 -0.45 -11.46 17.68
CA ARG A 98 -0.56 -10.00 17.52
C ARG A 98 0.69 -9.41 16.88
N ARG A 99 1.06 -9.94 15.71
CA ARG A 99 2.22 -9.46 14.97
C ARG A 99 1.80 -8.58 13.79
N LEU A 100 2.24 -7.33 13.83
CA LEU A 100 2.13 -6.41 12.72
C LEU A 100 3.30 -6.62 11.75
N LEU A 101 3.05 -6.48 10.45
CA LEU A 101 4.06 -6.58 9.40
C LEU A 101 4.05 -5.33 8.52
N HIS A 102 5.22 -4.79 8.27
CA HIS A 102 5.47 -3.82 7.20
C HIS A 102 6.54 -4.34 6.25
N ILE A 103 6.28 -4.25 4.94
CA ILE A 103 7.26 -4.61 3.89
C ILE A 103 7.42 -3.44 2.94
N GLY A 104 8.66 -2.95 2.77
CA GLY A 104 8.93 -1.91 1.81
C GLY A 104 10.25 -1.16 2.04
N ARG A 105 10.63 -0.32 1.07
CA ARG A 105 11.79 0.56 1.24
C ARG A 105 11.60 1.51 2.40
N LEU A 106 12.59 1.65 3.26
CA LEU A 106 12.54 2.55 4.42
C LEU A 106 12.90 3.98 4.00
N VAL A 107 11.90 4.67 3.46
CA VAL A 107 11.97 6.05 2.98
C VAL A 107 10.85 6.87 3.61
N LYS A 108 11.03 8.20 3.69
CA LYS A 108 10.13 9.12 4.42
C LYS A 108 8.66 8.96 4.06
N TRP A 109 8.32 8.78 2.79
CA TRP A 109 6.93 8.68 2.35
C TRP A 109 6.26 7.33 2.65
N LYS A 110 7.02 6.32 3.10
CA LYS A 110 6.44 5.07 3.63
C LYS A 110 5.95 5.20 5.08
N ARG A 111 6.30 6.29 5.76
CA ARG A 111 5.82 6.65 7.09
C ARG A 111 5.94 5.54 8.14
N VAL A 112 7.03 4.77 8.07
CA VAL A 112 7.32 3.74 9.09
C VAL A 112 7.51 4.36 10.47
N ASP A 113 7.95 5.63 10.52
CA ASP A 113 7.98 6.44 11.73
C ASP A 113 6.61 6.56 12.41
N LEU A 114 5.55 6.78 11.62
CA LEU A 114 4.17 6.84 12.11
C LEU A 114 3.70 5.47 12.64
N LEU A 115 4.07 4.38 11.96
CA LEU A 115 3.76 3.02 12.40
C LEU A 115 4.41 2.70 13.76
N ILE A 116 5.67 3.05 13.94
CA ILE A 116 6.37 2.87 15.23
C ILE A 116 5.68 3.67 16.34
N GLU A 117 5.29 4.91 16.07
CA GLU A 117 4.57 5.74 17.05
C GLU A 117 3.18 5.16 17.40
N ALA A 118 2.44 4.67 16.42
CA ALA A 118 1.16 3.99 16.67
C ALA A 118 1.37 2.69 17.45
N PHE A 119 2.37 1.90 17.10
CA PHE A 119 2.71 0.67 17.81
C PHE A 119 3.08 0.94 19.28
N ARG A 120 3.82 2.01 19.59
CA ARG A 120 4.10 2.42 20.96
C ARG A 120 2.82 2.58 21.79
N LYS A 121 1.79 3.19 21.20
CA LYS A 121 0.50 3.42 21.88
C LYS A 121 -0.27 2.14 22.15
N VAL A 122 -0.04 1.11 21.36
CA VAL A 122 -0.70 -0.20 21.46
C VAL A 122 0.11 -1.16 22.34
N ALA A 123 1.41 -1.09 22.29
CA ALA A 123 2.33 -1.99 22.96
C ALA A 123 2.16 -2.02 24.49
N ALA A 124 1.63 -0.94 25.09
CA ALA A 124 1.33 -0.89 26.52
C ALA A 124 0.16 -1.81 26.92
N ASP A 125 -0.86 -1.86 26.04
CA ASP A 125 -2.08 -2.65 26.27
C ASP A 125 -1.89 -4.14 25.91
N TYR A 126 -0.95 -4.44 24.99
CA TYR A 126 -0.68 -5.77 24.45
C TYR A 126 0.82 -6.12 24.58
N PRO A 127 1.27 -6.58 25.76
CA PRO A 127 2.69 -6.88 26.02
C PRO A 127 3.33 -7.91 25.08
N GLU A 128 2.54 -8.81 24.52
CA GLU A 128 2.98 -9.84 23.56
C GLU A 128 3.05 -9.38 22.11
N ALA A 129 2.48 -8.21 21.77
CA ALA A 129 2.45 -7.75 20.39
C ALA A 129 3.86 -7.43 19.85
N GLU A 130 4.12 -7.76 18.62
CA GLU A 130 5.38 -7.51 17.92
C GLU A 130 5.14 -6.69 16.63
N LEU A 131 6.15 -5.96 16.21
CA LEU A 131 6.19 -5.30 14.90
C LEU A 131 7.40 -5.83 14.12
N VAL A 132 7.15 -6.40 12.95
CA VAL A 132 8.18 -6.84 12.01
C VAL A 132 8.25 -5.86 10.85
N ILE A 133 9.44 -5.34 10.59
CA ILE A 133 9.74 -4.40 9.51
C ILE A 133 10.75 -5.06 8.57
N VAL A 134 10.27 -5.41 7.37
CA VAL A 134 11.08 -6.00 6.30
C VAL A 134 11.38 -4.93 5.27
N GLY A 135 12.64 -4.63 5.10
CA GLY A 135 13.11 -3.63 4.15
C GLY A 135 14.35 -2.89 4.60
N ASP A 136 14.90 -2.12 3.69
CA ASP A 136 16.07 -1.29 3.91
C ASP A 136 15.87 0.09 3.25
N GLY A 137 16.67 1.06 3.65
CA GLY A 137 16.62 2.41 3.09
C GLY A 137 17.24 3.47 3.99
N PRO A 138 17.30 4.72 3.51
CA PRO A 138 17.98 5.82 4.20
C PRO A 138 17.38 6.18 5.57
N GLU A 139 16.18 5.72 5.89
CA GLU A 139 15.52 5.97 7.19
C GLU A 139 15.85 4.89 8.24
N LEU A 140 16.52 3.78 7.87
CA LEU A 140 16.70 2.61 8.76
C LEU A 140 17.30 3.00 10.13
N ASP A 141 18.42 3.71 10.12
CA ASP A 141 19.10 4.05 11.38
C ASP A 141 18.25 4.99 12.25
N ARG A 142 17.57 5.97 11.63
CA ARG A 142 16.65 6.86 12.32
C ARG A 142 15.47 6.11 12.94
N LEU A 143 14.92 5.13 12.22
CA LEU A 143 13.80 4.32 12.72
C LEU A 143 14.23 3.39 13.86
N LYS A 144 15.43 2.81 13.81
CA LYS A 144 16.01 2.03 14.90
C LYS A 144 16.23 2.90 16.14
N GLN A 145 16.75 4.12 15.96
CA GLN A 145 16.92 5.07 17.06
C GLN A 145 15.57 5.43 17.68
N GLN A 146 14.55 5.73 16.86
CA GLN A 146 13.19 6.00 17.34
C GLN A 146 12.63 4.83 18.16
N ALA A 147 12.80 3.59 17.70
CA ALA A 147 12.35 2.41 18.43
C ALA A 147 13.07 2.27 19.79
N SER A 148 14.36 2.56 19.84
CA SER A 148 15.16 2.56 21.09
C SER A 148 14.71 3.66 22.05
N ASP A 149 14.55 4.88 21.59
CA ASP A 149 14.12 6.03 22.41
C ASP A 149 12.72 5.81 23.02
N LEU A 150 11.87 5.05 22.31
CA LEU A 150 10.53 4.66 22.75
C LEU A 150 10.52 3.36 23.58
N GLN A 151 11.68 2.77 23.89
CA GLN A 151 11.83 1.53 24.63
C GLN A 151 11.13 0.32 23.97
N LEU A 152 11.15 0.26 22.64
CA LEU A 152 10.52 -0.79 21.83
C LEU A 152 11.52 -1.67 21.09
N ALA A 153 12.82 -1.54 21.35
CA ALA A 153 13.87 -2.25 20.63
C ALA A 153 13.69 -3.79 20.64
N ASP A 154 13.19 -4.34 21.75
CA ASP A 154 12.94 -5.78 21.90
C ASP A 154 11.60 -6.24 21.28
N ARG A 155 10.76 -5.30 20.88
CA ARG A 155 9.41 -5.51 20.35
C ARG A 155 9.31 -5.24 18.85
N ILE A 156 10.31 -4.59 18.27
CA ILE A 156 10.36 -4.23 16.85
C ILE A 156 11.56 -4.93 16.21
N ARG A 157 11.26 -5.80 15.25
CA ARG A 157 12.29 -6.56 14.51
C ARG A 157 12.56 -5.89 13.16
N PHE A 158 13.72 -5.28 13.00
CA PHE A 158 14.21 -4.77 11.72
C PHE A 158 14.98 -5.88 11.01
N ILE A 159 14.36 -6.48 9.99
CA ILE A 159 14.91 -7.67 9.30
C ILE A 159 15.96 -7.28 8.24
N GLY A 160 15.88 -6.05 7.70
CA GLY A 160 16.63 -5.66 6.52
C GLY A 160 15.89 -6.04 5.23
N ALA A 161 16.55 -5.85 4.08
CA ALA A 161 15.98 -6.21 2.78
C ALA A 161 15.93 -7.73 2.59
N VAL A 162 14.77 -8.25 2.23
CA VAL A 162 14.56 -9.67 1.89
C VAL A 162 14.08 -9.73 0.44
N TYR A 163 14.80 -10.50 -0.38
CA TYR A 163 14.49 -10.70 -1.81
C TYR A 163 14.09 -12.14 -2.14
N ASP A 164 14.32 -13.06 -1.22
CA ASP A 164 13.87 -14.44 -1.35
C ASP A 164 12.34 -14.52 -1.16
N PRO A 165 11.57 -14.92 -2.17
CA PRO A 165 10.11 -14.99 -2.08
C PRO A 165 9.62 -15.90 -0.96
N LYS A 166 10.32 -17.00 -0.69
CA LYS A 166 9.95 -17.95 0.35
C LYS A 166 10.12 -17.33 1.74
N MET A 167 11.24 -16.66 1.98
CA MET A 167 11.48 -15.95 3.22
C MET A 167 10.49 -14.80 3.43
N LEU A 168 10.21 -14.03 2.36
CA LEU A 168 9.23 -12.96 2.43
C LEU A 168 7.82 -13.51 2.74
N GLY A 169 7.46 -14.62 2.09
CA GLY A 169 6.22 -15.35 2.34
C GLY A 169 6.11 -15.85 3.77
N ALA A 170 7.20 -16.34 4.37
CA ALA A 170 7.22 -16.78 5.77
C ALA A 170 6.90 -15.63 6.73
N TYR A 171 7.47 -14.41 6.53
CA TYR A 171 7.10 -13.24 7.33
C TYR A 171 5.63 -12.87 7.19
N MET A 172 5.06 -12.97 5.98
CA MET A 172 3.63 -12.72 5.75
C MET A 172 2.76 -13.76 6.44
N ASN A 173 3.10 -15.06 6.29
CA ASN A 173 2.33 -16.16 6.86
C ASN A 173 2.35 -16.17 8.41
N GLU A 174 3.43 -15.68 9.00
CA GLU A 174 3.63 -15.67 10.46
C GLU A 174 3.24 -14.33 11.10
N SER A 175 2.57 -13.46 10.37
CA SER A 175 2.09 -12.16 10.85
C SER A 175 0.57 -12.06 10.73
N SER A 176 -0.04 -11.26 11.62
CA SER A 176 -1.50 -11.21 11.76
C SER A 176 -2.13 -10.09 10.92
N ILE A 177 -1.43 -8.97 10.76
CA ILE A 177 -1.95 -7.76 10.12
C ILE A 177 -0.84 -7.10 9.30
N TYR A 178 -1.12 -6.80 8.05
CA TYR A 178 -0.24 -5.99 7.20
C TYR A 178 -0.56 -4.49 7.37
N VAL A 179 0.47 -3.67 7.59
CA VAL A 179 0.30 -2.22 7.79
C VAL A 179 1.11 -1.43 6.75
N LEU A 180 0.40 -0.59 6.01
CA LEU A 180 0.99 0.40 5.10
C LEU A 180 0.68 1.80 5.62
N ALA A 181 1.62 2.40 6.36
CA ALA A 181 1.43 3.68 7.02
C ALA A 181 1.59 4.91 6.11
N GLY A 182 2.11 4.74 4.92
CA GLY A 182 2.31 5.80 3.93
C GLY A 182 2.02 5.34 2.51
N MET A 183 2.64 6.01 1.53
CA MET A 183 2.39 5.79 0.10
C MET A 183 2.51 4.32 -0.29
N GLY A 184 1.57 3.85 -1.08
CA GLY A 184 1.33 2.49 -1.51
C GLY A 184 2.47 1.79 -2.27
N GLY A 185 2.14 0.65 -2.81
CA GLY A 185 3.01 -0.24 -3.57
C GLY A 185 2.40 -1.64 -3.65
N LEU A 186 2.97 -2.49 -4.47
CA LEU A 186 2.48 -3.85 -4.72
C LEU A 186 2.55 -4.78 -3.49
N SER A 187 3.23 -4.38 -2.42
CA SER A 187 3.29 -5.15 -1.18
C SER A 187 1.92 -5.39 -0.50
N ILE A 188 0.92 -4.56 -0.80
CA ILE A 188 -0.48 -4.84 -0.40
C ILE A 188 -0.98 -6.10 -1.13
N ASN A 189 -0.74 -6.21 -2.44
CA ASN A 189 -1.16 -7.36 -3.23
C ASN A 189 -0.52 -8.65 -2.69
N ASP A 190 0.77 -8.60 -2.36
CA ASP A 190 1.50 -9.73 -1.79
C ASP A 190 0.90 -10.14 -0.44
N ALA A 191 0.70 -9.18 0.47
CA ALA A 191 0.08 -9.43 1.77
C ALA A 191 -1.34 -10.00 1.65
N MET A 192 -2.15 -9.45 0.73
CA MET A 192 -3.50 -9.96 0.45
C MET A 192 -3.47 -11.38 -0.13
N THR A 193 -2.49 -11.72 -0.97
CA THR A 193 -2.29 -13.07 -1.51
C THR A 193 -2.01 -14.09 -0.40
N TYR A 194 -1.27 -13.67 0.63
CA TYR A 194 -1.03 -14.49 1.82
C TYR A 194 -2.22 -14.51 2.80
N GLY A 195 -3.31 -13.83 2.47
CA GLY A 195 -4.52 -13.81 3.29
C GLY A 195 -4.38 -12.94 4.54
N MET A 196 -3.64 -11.83 4.43
CA MET A 196 -3.52 -10.87 5.51
C MET A 196 -4.61 -9.79 5.39
N PRO A 197 -5.23 -9.39 6.52
CA PRO A 197 -5.99 -8.15 6.56
C PRO A 197 -5.05 -6.95 6.48
N VAL A 198 -5.54 -5.84 5.91
CA VAL A 198 -4.72 -4.66 5.60
C VAL A 198 -5.17 -3.45 6.41
N LEU A 199 -4.21 -2.77 7.05
CA LEU A 199 -4.38 -1.41 7.57
C LEU A 199 -3.59 -0.44 6.69
N CYS A 200 -4.26 0.55 6.11
CA CYS A 200 -3.58 1.54 5.28
C CYS A 200 -4.21 2.93 5.39
N ALA A 201 -3.43 3.96 5.08
CA ALA A 201 -3.96 5.27 4.75
C ALA A 201 -4.25 5.34 3.24
N VAL A 202 -5.11 6.26 2.84
CA VAL A 202 -5.31 6.55 1.41
C VAL A 202 -4.27 7.57 0.98
N CYS A 203 -3.28 7.15 0.22
CA CYS A 203 -2.17 7.99 -0.22
C CYS A 203 -2.15 8.25 -1.73
N ASP A 204 -2.24 7.19 -2.58
CA ASP A 204 -2.22 7.30 -4.03
C ASP A 204 -3.50 6.76 -4.70
N SER A 205 -4.49 6.44 -3.88
CA SER A 205 -5.81 5.92 -4.26
C SER A 205 -5.84 4.46 -4.71
N THR A 206 -4.72 3.77 -4.89
CA THR A 206 -4.72 2.32 -5.19
C THR A 206 -5.25 1.51 -4.02
N GLU A 207 -5.02 1.99 -2.82
CA GLU A 207 -5.51 1.36 -1.58
C GLU A 207 -7.05 1.21 -1.60
N ARG A 208 -7.78 2.19 -2.18
CA ARG A 208 -9.27 2.15 -2.28
C ARG A 208 -9.78 1.05 -3.20
N ASP A 209 -8.98 0.64 -4.17
CA ASP A 209 -9.34 -0.44 -5.08
C ASP A 209 -9.07 -1.83 -4.49
N LEU A 210 -8.14 -1.91 -3.53
CA LEU A 210 -7.69 -3.14 -2.90
C LEU A 210 -8.34 -3.39 -1.54
N VAL A 211 -8.50 -2.34 -0.72
CA VAL A 211 -9.01 -2.45 0.65
C VAL A 211 -10.47 -1.98 0.70
N MET A 212 -11.32 -2.84 1.23
CA MET A 212 -12.74 -2.57 1.47
C MET A 212 -12.94 -2.44 2.98
N GLU A 213 -13.27 -1.23 3.44
CA GLU A 213 -13.46 -0.91 4.85
C GLU A 213 -14.34 -1.94 5.57
N GLY A 214 -13.82 -2.53 6.64
CA GLY A 214 -14.51 -3.52 7.45
C GLY A 214 -14.68 -4.91 6.83
N ARG A 215 -14.19 -5.15 5.58
CA ARG A 215 -14.30 -6.44 4.89
C ARG A 215 -12.98 -7.19 4.84
N ASN A 216 -11.93 -6.55 4.33
CA ASN A 216 -10.58 -7.13 4.28
C ASN A 216 -9.51 -6.24 4.94
N GLY A 217 -9.94 -5.18 5.62
CA GLY A 217 -9.07 -4.26 6.32
C GLY A 217 -9.77 -2.99 6.72
N TYR A 218 -8.99 -2.02 7.18
CA TYR A 218 -9.47 -0.71 7.58
C TYR A 218 -8.58 0.41 7.04
N PHE A 219 -9.20 1.57 6.82
CA PHE A 219 -8.47 2.81 6.63
C PHE A 219 -8.27 3.53 7.96
N PHE A 220 -7.14 4.19 8.09
CA PHE A 220 -6.89 5.17 9.12
C PHE A 220 -6.59 6.53 8.51
N LYS A 221 -6.70 7.60 9.29
CA LYS A 221 -6.47 8.96 8.81
C LYS A 221 -4.98 9.19 8.55
N ASP A 222 -4.64 9.62 7.33
CA ASP A 222 -3.25 9.85 6.93
C ASP A 222 -2.53 10.80 7.88
N GLY A 223 -1.31 10.41 8.25
CA GLY A 223 -0.47 11.16 9.16
C GLY A 223 -0.89 11.11 10.64
N ASP A 224 -1.89 10.34 11.02
CA ASP A 224 -2.47 10.28 12.37
C ASP A 224 -2.16 8.94 13.06
N ALA A 225 -1.17 8.96 13.97
CA ALA A 225 -0.76 7.77 14.73
C ALA A 225 -1.83 7.30 15.73
N ASP A 226 -2.69 8.19 16.23
CA ASP A 226 -3.78 7.81 17.12
C ASP A 226 -4.84 7.04 16.36
N SER A 227 -5.22 7.51 15.19
CA SER A 227 -6.16 6.82 14.29
C SER A 227 -5.63 5.43 13.90
N LEU A 228 -4.33 5.30 13.59
CA LEU A 228 -3.73 4.00 13.30
C LEU A 228 -3.74 3.08 14.53
N ALA A 229 -3.40 3.61 15.71
CA ALA A 229 -3.40 2.84 16.95
C ALA A 229 -4.80 2.33 17.33
N GLU A 230 -5.86 3.14 17.13
CA GLU A 230 -7.25 2.72 17.34
C GLU A 230 -7.62 1.53 16.43
N ARG A 231 -7.26 1.59 15.14
CA ARG A 231 -7.52 0.49 14.21
C ARG A 231 -6.75 -0.78 14.55
N ILE A 232 -5.50 -0.65 15.00
CA ILE A 232 -4.72 -1.80 15.46
C ILE A 232 -5.40 -2.45 16.68
N ARG A 233 -5.86 -1.66 17.67
CA ARG A 233 -6.59 -2.20 18.83
C ARG A 233 -7.86 -2.92 18.42
N GLU A 234 -8.69 -2.30 17.59
CA GLU A 234 -9.92 -2.89 17.05
C GLU A 234 -9.67 -4.28 16.44
N MET A 235 -8.58 -4.42 15.69
CA MET A 235 -8.21 -5.69 15.08
C MET A 235 -7.63 -6.68 16.09
N PHE A 236 -6.86 -6.25 17.06
CA PHE A 236 -6.30 -7.11 18.08
C PHE A 236 -7.35 -7.65 19.07
N GLU A 237 -8.48 -6.94 19.24
CA GLU A 237 -9.61 -7.38 20.04
C GLU A 237 -10.38 -8.55 19.42
N SER A 238 -10.28 -8.74 18.10
CA SER A 238 -11.03 -9.78 17.39
C SER A 238 -10.16 -10.55 16.36
N PRO A 239 -9.31 -11.49 16.84
CA PRO A 239 -8.46 -12.31 15.96
C PRO A 239 -9.25 -13.13 14.93
N GLU A 240 -10.47 -13.59 15.29
CA GLU A 240 -11.38 -14.29 14.38
C GLU A 240 -11.75 -13.40 13.19
N ARG A 241 -12.12 -12.16 13.44
CA ARG A 241 -12.46 -11.18 12.41
C ARG A 241 -11.25 -10.87 11.53
N CYS A 242 -10.04 -10.78 12.11
CA CYS A 242 -8.81 -10.64 11.32
C CYS A 242 -8.62 -11.80 10.34
N ARG A 243 -8.86 -13.04 10.79
CA ARG A 243 -8.79 -14.22 9.91
C ARG A 243 -9.84 -14.19 8.80
N GLU A 244 -11.06 -13.75 9.08
CA GLU A 244 -12.12 -13.59 8.07
C GLU A 244 -11.75 -12.49 7.06
N MET A 245 -11.24 -11.37 7.52
CA MET A 245 -10.75 -10.28 6.66
C MET A 245 -9.59 -10.77 5.77
N GLY A 246 -8.69 -11.58 6.32
CA GLY A 246 -7.60 -12.18 5.56
C GLY A 246 -8.10 -13.10 4.44
N LYS A 247 -9.10 -13.94 4.71
CA LYS A 247 -9.75 -14.77 3.68
C LYS A 247 -10.38 -13.92 2.58
N GLU A 248 -11.01 -12.81 2.95
CA GLU A 248 -11.59 -11.88 1.99
C GLU A 248 -10.49 -11.18 1.16
N SER A 249 -9.34 -10.83 1.74
CA SER A 249 -8.17 -10.32 1.03
C SER A 249 -7.74 -11.31 -0.06
N GLU A 250 -7.53 -12.58 0.28
CA GLU A 250 -7.13 -13.62 -0.66
C GLU A 250 -8.20 -13.82 -1.76
N ARG A 251 -9.50 -13.79 -1.40
CA ARG A 251 -10.59 -13.91 -2.36
C ARG A 251 -10.58 -12.77 -3.38
N ILE A 252 -10.35 -11.53 -2.94
CA ILE A 252 -10.26 -10.36 -3.83
C ILE A 252 -9.12 -10.53 -4.83
N ILE A 253 -7.96 -11.00 -4.37
CA ILE A 253 -6.82 -11.27 -5.27
C ILE A 253 -7.19 -12.35 -6.28
N ARG A 254 -7.66 -13.50 -5.83
CA ARG A 254 -7.98 -14.66 -6.71
C ARG A 254 -9.05 -14.33 -7.75
N GLU A 255 -10.05 -13.49 -7.41
CA GLU A 255 -11.20 -13.23 -8.28
C GLU A 255 -11.05 -11.94 -9.11
N LYS A 256 -10.29 -10.94 -8.63
CA LYS A 256 -10.38 -9.61 -9.21
C LYS A 256 -9.05 -8.98 -9.62
N ILE A 257 -7.97 -9.23 -8.90
CA ILE A 257 -6.70 -8.51 -9.08
C ILE A 257 -5.54 -9.52 -9.05
N ASN A 258 -5.61 -10.50 -9.92
CA ASN A 258 -4.55 -11.47 -10.19
C ASN A 258 -3.91 -11.20 -11.55
N MET A 259 -2.84 -11.91 -11.87
CA MET A 259 -2.11 -11.74 -13.13
C MET A 259 -2.97 -12.00 -14.35
N GLU A 260 -3.85 -13.02 -14.32
CA GLU A 260 -4.75 -13.36 -15.42
C GLU A 260 -5.75 -12.24 -15.69
N THR A 261 -6.54 -11.84 -14.68
CA THR A 261 -7.56 -10.79 -14.80
C THR A 261 -6.97 -9.43 -15.19
N VAL A 262 -5.79 -9.10 -14.70
CA VAL A 262 -5.08 -7.87 -15.06
C VAL A 262 -4.63 -7.95 -16.53
N SER A 263 -4.05 -9.08 -16.96
CA SER A 263 -3.63 -9.28 -18.34
C SER A 263 -4.81 -9.21 -19.33
N GLU A 264 -5.94 -9.83 -19.00
CA GLU A 264 -7.17 -9.75 -19.82
C GLU A 264 -7.67 -8.31 -19.96
N ARG A 265 -7.64 -7.50 -18.88
CA ARG A 265 -8.01 -6.08 -18.94
C ARG A 265 -7.07 -5.28 -19.83
N TYR A 266 -5.76 -5.55 -19.78
CA TYR A 266 -4.81 -4.94 -20.71
C TYR A 266 -5.11 -5.28 -22.15
N LEU A 267 -5.31 -6.56 -22.47
CA LEU A 267 -5.63 -7.02 -23.81
C LEU A 267 -6.93 -6.38 -24.34
N LYS A 268 -7.98 -6.36 -23.52
CA LYS A 268 -9.24 -5.72 -23.87
C LYS A 268 -9.06 -4.20 -24.13
N ALA A 269 -8.35 -3.51 -23.25
CA ALA A 269 -8.10 -2.07 -23.41
C ALA A 269 -7.32 -1.79 -24.70
N PHE A 270 -6.30 -2.59 -25.04
CA PHE A 270 -5.58 -2.44 -26.31
C PHE A 270 -6.47 -2.67 -27.52
N GLN A 271 -7.34 -3.70 -27.50
CA GLN A 271 -8.30 -3.95 -28.57
C GLN A 271 -9.26 -2.77 -28.78
N GLU A 272 -9.80 -2.23 -27.69
CA GLU A 272 -10.70 -1.05 -27.73
C GLU A 272 -10.00 0.20 -28.26
N ILE A 273 -8.74 0.45 -27.85
CA ILE A 273 -7.94 1.59 -28.30
C ILE A 273 -7.58 1.48 -29.81
N ILE A 274 -7.21 0.29 -30.28
CA ILE A 274 -6.80 0.09 -31.68
C ILE A 274 -8.00 0.11 -32.64
N SER A 275 -9.19 -0.22 -32.14
CA SER A 275 -10.42 -0.25 -32.94
C SER A 275 -11.08 1.11 -33.14
N GLN A 276 -10.58 2.17 -32.50
CA GLN A 276 -11.03 3.57 -32.64
C GLN A 276 -10.35 4.26 -33.82
#